data_1cb0dea15f213c70c066b53b06b2ea73
#
_entry.id   1cb0dea15f213c70c066b53b06b2ea73
#
_cell.length_a   1.000
_cell.length_b   1.000
_cell.length_c   1.000
_cell.angle_alpha   90.00
_cell.angle_beta   90.00
_cell.angle_gamma   90.00
#
_symmetry.space_group_name_H-M   'P 1'
#
loop_
_entity.id
_entity.type
_entity.pdbx_description
1 polymer ?
#
loop_
_entity_poly.entity_id
_entity_poly.type
_entity_poly.pdbx_seq_one_letter_code
_entity_poly.pdbx_strand_id
1 'polypeptide(L)'
;MAQEDVFKKIVSHCKEYGFVFPSSDIYDGLGAVYDYGQNGVELKNNIKQYWWQSMVLLHENIVGIDSAIFMHPTIWKASGHVDAFNDPLIDNRDSKKRYRADVLIEDQIAKYDEKIEKEVAKARKRFGDAFDEAQFRSTNARVLEHQAKRDALHARYAEAMNKMDLNELKQIILDEGIVCPISGTRNWTDVRQFNLMFKTEVGSTAEGASTIYLRPETAQGIFVNYLNVQKTGRMKIPFGIAQIGKAFRNEIVARQFIFRMREFEQMEMQFFVKPGTEMEWFKEWKRLRLAWHEALGFGAECYRYHDHEKLAHYANAATDIEFKMPFGFKEVEGIHSRTDFDLSQHAKFSGRKIEYFDPEENKSYTPYVIETSIGVDRMFLSVMCHSYTEEKLENGETRVVLKLPAALAPTKLAVMPLVKKDGLPEKAHEIMQDLKFHFNCKYDEKDSIGKRYRRQDAVGTPYCITIDHDTLTDNCVTLRDRDTMEQTRVAIADLRSLIEEKVSITSLLKKIQ
;
A
#
# COMPACT_ATOMS: atom_id res chain seq x y z
N MET A 1 -16.59 18.30 -7.15
CA MET A 1 -15.93 17.47 -8.18
C MET A 1 -16.25 16.02 -7.87
N ALA A 2 -16.55 15.20 -8.87
CA ALA A 2 -16.73 13.77 -8.65
C ALA A 2 -15.40 13.17 -8.16
N GLN A 3 -15.44 12.21 -7.23
CA GLN A 3 -14.25 11.55 -6.66
C GLN A 3 -13.35 10.92 -7.77
N GLU A 4 -13.95 10.44 -8.84
CA GLU A 4 -13.25 9.91 -10.01
C GLU A 4 -12.38 10.96 -10.74
N ASP A 5 -12.81 12.22 -10.77
CA ASP A 5 -12.04 13.30 -11.38
C ASP A 5 -10.79 13.65 -10.58
N VAL A 6 -10.87 13.59 -9.23
CA VAL A 6 -9.71 13.81 -8.36
C VAL A 6 -8.65 12.71 -8.58
N PHE A 7 -9.07 11.46 -8.67
CA PHE A 7 -8.14 10.35 -8.90
C PHE A 7 -7.41 10.47 -10.24
N LYS A 8 -8.12 10.84 -11.31
CA LYS A 8 -7.51 11.10 -12.63
C LYS A 8 -6.46 12.22 -12.57
N LYS A 9 -6.73 13.28 -11.81
CA LYS A 9 -5.77 14.37 -11.60
C LYS A 9 -4.51 13.89 -10.88
N ILE A 10 -4.66 13.06 -9.84
CA ILE A 10 -3.52 12.47 -9.11
C ILE A 10 -2.67 11.61 -10.04
N VAL A 11 -3.29 10.75 -10.86
CA VAL A 11 -2.58 9.91 -11.84
C VAL A 11 -1.83 10.77 -12.86
N SER A 12 -2.47 11.81 -13.39
CA SER A 12 -1.84 12.75 -14.32
C SER A 12 -0.66 13.47 -13.67
N HIS A 13 -0.83 13.93 -12.43
CA HIS A 13 0.20 14.58 -11.64
C HIS A 13 1.41 13.66 -11.40
N CYS A 14 1.17 12.39 -11.06
CA CYS A 14 2.24 11.40 -10.89
C CYS A 14 3.09 11.27 -12.17
N LYS A 15 2.45 11.25 -13.34
CA LYS A 15 3.13 11.15 -14.64
C LYS A 15 3.88 12.44 -14.96
N GLU A 16 3.24 13.60 -14.82
CA GLU A 16 3.81 14.91 -15.15
C GLU A 16 5.05 15.25 -14.32
N TYR A 17 5.02 14.93 -13.03
CA TYR A 17 6.07 15.32 -12.09
C TYR A 17 7.07 14.21 -11.76
N GLY A 18 7.13 13.14 -12.58
CA GLY A 18 8.17 12.11 -12.45
C GLY A 18 8.04 11.24 -11.21
N PHE A 19 6.82 10.92 -10.81
CA PHE A 19 6.56 9.97 -9.74
C PHE A 19 6.38 8.55 -10.28
N VAL A 20 5.46 8.35 -11.22
CA VAL A 20 5.14 7.01 -11.74
C VAL A 20 4.84 7.09 -13.24
N PHE A 21 5.44 6.20 -14.01
CA PHE A 21 5.24 6.03 -15.44
C PHE A 21 4.72 4.63 -15.76
N PRO A 22 3.94 4.43 -16.83
CA PRO A 22 3.74 3.10 -17.39
C PRO A 22 5.11 2.49 -17.77
N SER A 23 5.35 1.25 -17.36
CA SER A 23 6.61 0.60 -17.74
C SER A 23 6.68 0.40 -19.25
N SER A 24 7.86 0.67 -19.83
CA SER A 24 8.10 0.53 -21.27
C SER A 24 7.19 1.41 -22.15
N ASP A 25 6.87 2.63 -21.70
CA ASP A 25 5.93 3.57 -22.35
C ASP A 25 6.28 3.83 -23.84
N ILE A 26 7.58 3.78 -24.20
CA ILE A 26 8.03 3.92 -25.61
C ILE A 26 7.59 2.78 -26.54
N TYR A 27 7.11 1.66 -25.97
CA TYR A 27 6.56 0.50 -26.67
C TYR A 27 5.08 0.29 -26.31
N ASP A 28 4.33 1.36 -26.10
CA ASP A 28 2.92 1.35 -25.70
C ASP A 28 2.66 0.76 -24.29
N GLY A 29 3.72 0.52 -23.53
CA GLY A 29 3.66 0.04 -22.16
C GLY A 29 3.33 -1.45 -22.00
N LEU A 30 3.55 -1.95 -20.79
CA LEU A 30 3.08 -3.28 -20.36
C LEU A 30 1.97 -3.11 -19.32
N GLY A 31 0.80 -3.68 -19.59
CA GLY A 31 -0.37 -3.52 -18.72
C GLY A 31 -0.11 -3.96 -17.27
N ALA A 32 -0.48 -3.11 -16.32
CA ALA A 32 -0.32 -3.31 -14.88
C ALA A 32 1.13 -3.47 -14.40
N VAL A 33 2.07 -2.86 -15.10
CA VAL A 33 3.47 -2.72 -14.69
C VAL A 33 3.85 -1.26 -14.80
N TYR A 34 4.54 -0.74 -13.80
CA TYR A 34 4.88 0.69 -13.70
C TYR A 34 6.32 0.88 -13.25
N ASP A 35 6.92 1.95 -13.71
CA ASP A 35 8.24 2.42 -13.32
C ASP A 35 8.10 3.65 -12.40
N TYR A 36 8.95 3.74 -11.39
CA TYR A 36 9.01 4.91 -10.51
C TYR A 36 10.08 5.87 -11.04
N GLY A 37 9.66 7.09 -11.36
CA GLY A 37 10.55 8.16 -11.80
C GLY A 37 11.40 8.74 -10.66
N GLN A 38 12.13 9.81 -10.96
CA GLN A 38 13.11 10.40 -10.05
C GLN A 38 12.53 10.89 -8.71
N ASN A 39 11.29 11.39 -8.70
CA ASN A 39 10.62 11.78 -7.45
C ASN A 39 9.91 10.57 -6.81
N GLY A 40 9.43 9.65 -7.62
CA GLY A 40 8.74 8.45 -7.15
C GLY A 40 9.68 7.48 -6.42
N VAL A 41 10.88 7.24 -6.95
CA VAL A 41 11.83 6.32 -6.30
C VAL A 41 12.28 6.84 -4.94
N GLU A 42 12.50 8.14 -4.79
CA GLU A 42 12.88 8.74 -3.52
C GLU A 42 11.75 8.65 -2.48
N LEU A 43 10.50 8.99 -2.87
CA LEU A 43 9.34 8.83 -2.00
C LEU A 43 9.17 7.35 -1.58
N LYS A 44 9.29 6.43 -2.53
CA LYS A 44 9.17 4.98 -2.28
C LYS A 44 10.27 4.49 -1.32
N ASN A 45 11.51 4.93 -1.50
CA ASN A 45 12.61 4.60 -0.61
C ASN A 45 12.41 5.16 0.80
N ASN A 46 11.93 6.40 0.93
CA ASN A 46 11.62 7.01 2.23
C ASN A 46 10.51 6.23 2.96
N ILE A 47 9.47 5.77 2.26
CA ILE A 47 8.41 4.91 2.84
C ILE A 47 8.99 3.59 3.34
N LYS A 48 9.82 2.93 2.53
CA LYS A 48 10.49 1.67 2.92
C LYS A 48 11.42 1.87 4.11
N GLN A 49 12.18 2.96 4.14
CA GLN A 49 13.07 3.29 5.24
C GLN A 49 12.30 3.57 6.53
N TYR A 50 11.18 4.29 6.46
CA TYR A 50 10.32 4.56 7.61
C TYR A 50 9.75 3.24 8.19
N TRP A 51 9.26 2.34 7.33
CA TRP A 51 8.78 1.03 7.76
C TRP A 51 9.91 0.18 8.35
N TRP A 52 11.05 0.09 7.66
CA TRP A 52 12.19 -0.72 8.11
C TRP A 52 12.72 -0.28 9.47
N GLN A 53 12.89 1.01 9.66
CA GLN A 53 13.35 1.55 10.93
C GLN A 53 12.32 1.30 12.04
N SER A 54 11.03 1.47 11.76
CA SER A 54 9.99 1.19 12.75
C SER A 54 9.93 -0.26 13.16
N MET A 55 10.21 -1.21 12.25
CA MET A 55 10.21 -2.63 12.54
C MET A 55 11.50 -3.12 13.19
N VAL A 56 12.65 -2.75 12.63
CA VAL A 56 13.94 -3.35 13.03
C VAL A 56 14.65 -2.52 14.11
N LEU A 57 14.59 -1.17 14.05
CA LEU A 57 15.28 -0.35 15.05
C LEU A 57 14.49 -0.17 16.35
N LEU A 58 13.15 -0.08 16.27
CA LEU A 58 12.32 0.14 17.46
C LEU A 58 12.04 -1.14 18.24
N HIS A 59 12.38 -2.32 17.71
CA HIS A 59 12.13 -3.62 18.35
C HIS A 59 13.45 -4.40 18.45
N GLU A 60 13.85 -4.72 19.68
CA GLU A 60 15.08 -5.48 19.95
C GLU A 60 14.99 -6.94 19.48
N ASN A 61 13.79 -7.45 19.31
CA ASN A 61 13.48 -8.83 18.93
C ASN A 61 13.01 -8.99 17.48
N ILE A 62 13.23 -8.01 16.59
CA ILE A 62 12.92 -8.12 15.17
C ILE A 62 14.20 -7.95 14.37
N VAL A 63 14.47 -8.89 13.47
CA VAL A 63 15.61 -8.87 12.56
C VAL A 63 15.17 -8.89 11.11
N GLY A 64 16.03 -8.44 10.20
CA GLY A 64 15.74 -8.39 8.78
C GLY A 64 16.36 -9.54 8.01
N ILE A 65 15.73 -9.94 6.91
CA ILE A 65 16.32 -10.80 5.87
C ILE A 65 16.04 -10.24 4.48
N ASP A 66 16.75 -10.75 3.50
CA ASP A 66 16.47 -10.59 2.07
C ASP A 66 16.54 -11.97 1.41
N SER A 67 15.38 -12.61 1.23
CA SER A 67 15.31 -13.93 0.59
C SER A 67 15.20 -13.82 -0.91
N ALA A 68 15.69 -14.84 -1.62
CA ALA A 68 15.67 -14.90 -3.07
C ALA A 68 14.23 -14.87 -3.64
N ILE A 69 14.07 -14.26 -4.83
CA ILE A 69 12.81 -14.32 -5.60
C ILE A 69 12.59 -15.73 -6.13
N PHE A 70 13.64 -16.36 -6.67
CA PHE A 70 13.60 -17.73 -7.13
C PHE A 70 13.82 -18.68 -5.96
N MET A 71 12.80 -19.45 -5.66
CA MET A 71 12.82 -20.42 -4.57
C MET A 71 12.45 -21.80 -5.09
N HIS A 72 12.77 -22.84 -4.32
CA HIS A 72 12.47 -24.21 -4.68
C HIS A 72 10.95 -24.40 -4.90
N PRO A 73 10.51 -25.02 -6.01
CA PRO A 73 9.09 -25.14 -6.36
C PRO A 73 8.21 -25.80 -5.28
N THR A 74 8.79 -26.67 -4.47
CA THR A 74 8.07 -27.32 -3.35
C THR A 74 7.56 -26.32 -2.31
N ILE A 75 8.19 -25.15 -2.18
CA ILE A 75 7.70 -24.09 -1.28
C ILE A 75 6.27 -23.69 -1.65
N TRP A 76 6.02 -23.51 -2.93
CA TRP A 76 4.70 -23.09 -3.44
C TRP A 76 3.65 -24.19 -3.40
N LYS A 77 4.08 -25.46 -3.41
CA LYS A 77 3.21 -26.60 -3.14
C LYS A 77 2.86 -26.67 -1.65
N ALA A 78 3.84 -26.53 -0.79
CA ALA A 78 3.66 -26.59 0.65
C ALA A 78 2.72 -25.48 1.16
N SER A 79 2.86 -24.26 0.63
CA SER A 79 2.01 -23.11 0.97
C SER A 79 0.65 -23.12 0.24
N GLY A 80 0.39 -24.06 -0.67
CA GLY A 80 -0.87 -24.18 -1.44
C GLY A 80 -0.99 -23.24 -2.65
N HIS A 81 -0.02 -22.40 -2.95
CA HIS A 81 -0.11 -21.43 -4.04
C HIS A 81 -0.21 -22.07 -5.43
N VAL A 82 0.41 -23.24 -5.65
CA VAL A 82 0.31 -23.93 -6.93
C VAL A 82 -1.12 -24.41 -7.20
N ASP A 83 -1.81 -24.86 -6.15
CA ASP A 83 -3.09 -25.55 -6.27
C ASP A 83 -4.29 -24.61 -6.06
N ALA A 84 -4.18 -23.61 -5.19
CA ALA A 84 -5.31 -22.82 -4.72
C ALA A 84 -5.22 -21.31 -5.03
N PHE A 85 -4.10 -20.79 -5.54
CA PHE A 85 -3.95 -19.38 -5.83
C PHE A 85 -4.53 -19.03 -7.21
N ASN A 86 -5.86 -19.11 -7.31
CA ASN A 86 -6.59 -18.98 -8.55
C ASN A 86 -7.68 -17.91 -8.47
N ASP A 87 -7.84 -17.14 -9.56
CA ASP A 87 -8.99 -16.27 -9.77
C ASP A 87 -10.04 -16.97 -10.65
N PRO A 88 -11.34 -16.87 -10.33
CA PRO A 88 -12.41 -17.34 -11.21
C PRO A 88 -12.64 -16.32 -12.33
N LEU A 89 -12.29 -16.69 -13.56
CA LEU A 89 -12.39 -15.82 -14.74
C LEU A 89 -13.55 -16.18 -15.63
N ILE A 90 -14.22 -15.17 -16.17
CA ILE A 90 -15.33 -15.26 -17.12
C ILE A 90 -15.11 -14.27 -18.27
N ASP A 91 -15.37 -14.70 -19.51
CA ASP A 91 -15.27 -13.85 -20.67
C ASP A 91 -16.67 -13.45 -21.17
N ASN A 92 -16.83 -12.23 -21.63
CA ASN A 92 -18.03 -11.84 -22.38
C ASN A 92 -17.72 -11.97 -23.88
N ARG A 93 -18.53 -12.75 -24.60
CA ARG A 93 -18.31 -13.12 -26.02
C ARG A 93 -18.45 -11.92 -26.96
N ASP A 94 -19.31 -10.96 -26.60
CA ASP A 94 -19.60 -9.80 -27.48
C ASP A 94 -18.53 -8.73 -27.34
N SER A 95 -18.12 -8.40 -26.13
CA SER A 95 -17.04 -7.43 -25.87
C SER A 95 -15.64 -8.00 -26.02
N LYS A 96 -15.50 -9.33 -26.07
CA LYS A 96 -14.21 -10.07 -26.03
C LYS A 96 -13.32 -9.67 -24.84
N LYS A 97 -13.95 -9.21 -23.75
CA LYS A 97 -13.26 -8.81 -22.53
C LYS A 97 -13.41 -9.83 -21.44
N ARG A 98 -12.36 -9.97 -20.66
CA ARG A 98 -12.26 -10.88 -19.52
C ARG A 98 -12.52 -10.14 -18.22
N TYR A 99 -13.22 -10.80 -17.31
CA TYR A 99 -13.61 -10.30 -16.00
C TYR A 99 -13.35 -11.36 -14.94
N ARG A 100 -13.21 -10.94 -13.71
CA ARG A 100 -13.27 -11.81 -12.54
C ARG A 100 -14.73 -12.02 -12.18
N ALA A 101 -15.15 -13.26 -12.09
CA ALA A 101 -16.53 -13.62 -11.78
C ALA A 101 -16.93 -13.18 -10.36
N ASP A 102 -16.02 -13.35 -9.39
CA ASP A 102 -16.17 -12.89 -8.02
C ASP A 102 -16.38 -11.38 -7.94
N VAL A 103 -15.55 -10.58 -8.62
CA VAL A 103 -15.68 -9.11 -8.64
C VAL A 103 -17.00 -8.66 -9.26
N LEU A 104 -17.48 -9.33 -10.33
CA LEU A 104 -18.78 -9.01 -10.92
C LEU A 104 -19.94 -9.22 -9.93
N ILE A 105 -19.84 -10.27 -9.10
CA ILE A 105 -20.84 -10.59 -8.08
C ILE A 105 -20.73 -9.59 -6.91
N GLU A 106 -19.52 -9.28 -6.45
CA GLU A 106 -19.28 -8.29 -5.40
C GLU A 106 -19.78 -6.89 -5.81
N ASP A 107 -19.52 -6.48 -7.05
CA ASP A 107 -20.06 -5.23 -7.62
C ASP A 107 -21.61 -5.24 -7.63
N GLN A 108 -22.25 -6.39 -7.79
CA GLN A 108 -23.70 -6.51 -7.72
C GLN A 108 -24.22 -6.43 -6.28
N ILE A 109 -23.52 -7.03 -5.32
CA ILE A 109 -23.80 -6.89 -3.88
C ILE A 109 -23.70 -5.41 -3.48
N ALA A 110 -22.63 -4.72 -3.88
CA ALA A 110 -22.43 -3.30 -3.62
C ALA A 110 -23.55 -2.42 -4.20
N LYS A 111 -24.15 -2.79 -5.35
CA LYS A 111 -25.32 -2.07 -5.89
C LYS A 111 -26.56 -2.19 -5.01
N TYR A 112 -26.74 -3.29 -4.28
CA TYR A 112 -27.80 -3.39 -3.30
C TYR A 112 -27.55 -2.46 -2.12
N ASP A 113 -26.31 -2.38 -1.62
CA ASP A 113 -25.93 -1.43 -0.57
C ASP A 113 -26.14 0.03 -1.02
N GLU A 114 -25.75 0.38 -2.24
CA GLU A 114 -26.04 1.70 -2.80
C GLU A 114 -27.54 2.04 -2.85
N LYS A 115 -28.38 1.05 -3.17
CA LYS A 115 -29.85 1.25 -3.18
C LYS A 115 -30.37 1.50 -1.78
N ILE A 116 -29.85 0.77 -0.77
CA ILE A 116 -30.19 0.97 0.65
C ILE A 116 -29.80 2.39 1.06
N GLU A 117 -28.56 2.79 0.80
CA GLU A 117 -28.05 4.12 1.17
C GLU A 117 -28.82 5.26 0.47
N LYS A 118 -29.24 5.06 -0.78
CA LYS A 118 -30.08 6.04 -1.49
C LYS A 118 -31.47 6.22 -0.84
N GLU A 119 -32.09 5.14 -0.36
CA GLU A 119 -33.37 5.24 0.36
C GLU A 119 -33.18 5.89 1.74
N VAL A 120 -32.12 5.56 2.48
CA VAL A 120 -31.75 6.21 3.75
C VAL A 120 -31.49 7.71 3.56
N ALA A 121 -30.72 8.09 2.55
CA ALA A 121 -30.42 9.49 2.25
C ALA A 121 -31.68 10.31 1.88
N LYS A 122 -32.59 9.71 1.12
CA LYS A 122 -33.89 10.34 0.81
C LYS A 122 -34.74 10.57 2.08
N ALA A 123 -34.75 9.57 2.98
CA ALA A 123 -35.48 9.68 4.24
C ALA A 123 -34.87 10.73 5.16
N ARG A 124 -33.54 10.75 5.30
CA ARG A 124 -32.81 11.77 6.07
C ARG A 124 -33.10 13.18 5.57
N LYS A 125 -33.10 13.36 4.23
CA LYS A 125 -33.46 14.67 3.64
C LYS A 125 -34.91 15.07 3.90
N ARG A 126 -35.82 14.08 4.04
CA ARG A 126 -37.27 14.33 4.26
C ARG A 126 -37.60 14.63 5.72
N PHE A 127 -36.95 13.94 6.66
CA PHE A 127 -37.27 13.98 8.09
C PHE A 127 -36.32 14.87 8.92
N GLY A 128 -35.18 15.33 8.34
CA GLY A 128 -34.23 16.22 9.01
C GLY A 128 -33.70 15.65 10.31
N ASP A 129 -33.61 16.49 11.35
CA ASP A 129 -33.04 16.12 12.66
C ASP A 129 -33.89 15.08 13.43
N ALA A 130 -35.16 14.85 13.02
CA ALA A 130 -36.02 13.83 13.63
C ALA A 130 -35.83 12.43 13.00
N PHE A 131 -34.87 12.26 12.10
CA PHE A 131 -34.63 10.99 11.41
C PHE A 131 -33.88 9.97 12.29
N ASP A 132 -34.60 8.89 12.64
CA ASP A 132 -33.98 7.70 13.25
C ASP A 132 -33.60 6.69 12.17
N GLU A 133 -32.31 6.65 11.84
CA GLU A 133 -31.78 5.76 10.80
C GLU A 133 -31.91 4.28 11.17
N ALA A 134 -31.68 3.92 12.43
CA ALA A 134 -31.72 2.53 12.87
C ALA A 134 -33.16 1.98 12.77
N GLN A 135 -34.14 2.76 13.22
CA GLN A 135 -35.54 2.42 13.07
C GLN A 135 -35.95 2.35 11.60
N PHE A 136 -35.53 3.31 10.77
CA PHE A 136 -35.85 3.31 9.36
C PHE A 136 -35.30 2.09 8.63
N ARG A 137 -34.03 1.71 8.89
CA ARG A 137 -33.40 0.51 8.30
C ARG A 137 -34.10 -0.78 8.69
N SER A 138 -34.66 -0.85 9.89
CA SER A 138 -35.35 -2.05 10.41
C SER A 138 -36.84 -2.14 10.06
N THR A 139 -37.45 -1.06 9.57
CA THR A 139 -38.91 -1.01 9.33
C THR A 139 -39.31 -0.68 7.89
N ASN A 140 -38.42 -0.06 7.12
CA ASN A 140 -38.77 0.35 5.75
C ASN A 140 -38.76 -0.86 4.81
N ALA A 141 -39.89 -1.14 4.19
CA ALA A 141 -40.09 -2.31 3.32
C ALA A 141 -39.09 -2.40 2.15
N ARG A 142 -38.73 -1.26 1.51
CA ARG A 142 -37.74 -1.24 0.41
C ARG A 142 -36.33 -1.51 0.89
N VAL A 143 -35.97 -0.95 2.04
CA VAL A 143 -34.66 -1.22 2.66
C VAL A 143 -34.55 -2.70 3.02
N LEU A 144 -35.55 -3.26 3.69
CA LEU A 144 -35.61 -4.68 4.05
C LEU A 144 -35.58 -5.60 2.83
N GLU A 145 -36.28 -5.25 1.73
CA GLU A 145 -36.21 -6.02 0.49
C GLU A 145 -34.79 -6.03 -0.11
N HIS A 146 -34.12 -4.88 -0.16
CA HIS A 146 -32.76 -4.80 -0.68
C HIS A 146 -31.75 -5.50 0.24
N GLN A 147 -31.91 -5.41 1.57
CA GLN A 147 -31.11 -6.15 2.53
C GLN A 147 -31.27 -7.66 2.34
N ALA A 148 -32.51 -8.16 2.25
CA ALA A 148 -32.76 -9.59 2.04
C ALA A 148 -32.14 -10.13 0.74
N LYS A 149 -32.22 -9.36 -0.36
CA LYS A 149 -31.58 -9.73 -1.64
C LYS A 149 -30.06 -9.73 -1.54
N ARG A 150 -29.48 -8.69 -0.90
CA ARG A 150 -28.04 -8.61 -0.64
C ARG A 150 -27.55 -9.81 0.17
N ASP A 151 -28.21 -10.10 1.29
CA ASP A 151 -27.80 -11.14 2.22
C ASP A 151 -27.94 -12.53 1.60
N ALA A 152 -29.01 -12.78 0.85
CA ALA A 152 -29.17 -14.03 0.12
C ALA A 152 -28.10 -14.21 -0.98
N LEU A 153 -27.81 -13.16 -1.75
CA LEU A 153 -26.75 -13.19 -2.75
C LEU A 153 -25.38 -13.39 -2.11
N HIS A 154 -25.10 -12.68 -1.02
CA HIS A 154 -23.84 -12.81 -0.29
C HIS A 154 -23.64 -14.23 0.27
N ALA A 155 -24.66 -14.83 0.88
CA ALA A 155 -24.59 -16.19 1.40
C ALA A 155 -24.33 -17.23 0.28
N ARG A 156 -25.06 -17.10 -0.84
CA ARG A 156 -24.91 -17.98 -2.01
C ARG A 156 -23.53 -17.86 -2.63
N TYR A 157 -23.04 -16.62 -2.80
CA TYR A 157 -21.69 -16.33 -3.29
C TYR A 157 -20.60 -16.90 -2.36
N ALA A 158 -20.74 -16.68 -1.04
CA ALA A 158 -19.79 -17.21 -0.08
C ALA A 158 -19.72 -18.74 -0.10
N GLU A 159 -20.85 -19.42 -0.27
CA GLU A 159 -20.90 -20.88 -0.41
C GLU A 159 -20.20 -21.35 -1.70
N ALA A 160 -20.51 -20.72 -2.85
CA ALA A 160 -19.88 -21.02 -4.13
C ALA A 160 -18.37 -20.84 -4.10
N MET A 161 -17.89 -19.75 -3.50
CA MET A 161 -16.44 -19.48 -3.33
C MET A 161 -15.78 -20.51 -2.40
N ASN A 162 -16.45 -20.90 -1.32
CA ASN A 162 -15.92 -21.90 -0.38
C ASN A 162 -15.71 -23.28 -1.03
N LYS A 163 -16.65 -23.66 -1.88
CA LYS A 163 -16.60 -24.93 -2.60
C LYS A 163 -15.81 -24.85 -3.90
N MET A 164 -15.34 -23.65 -4.29
CA MET A 164 -14.77 -23.37 -5.62
C MET A 164 -15.68 -23.85 -6.76
N ASP A 165 -17.01 -23.68 -6.57
CA ASP A 165 -18.01 -24.09 -7.56
C ASP A 165 -18.14 -23.05 -8.67
N LEU A 166 -17.38 -23.26 -9.74
CA LEU A 166 -17.33 -22.36 -10.89
C LEU A 166 -18.66 -22.30 -11.65
N ASN A 167 -19.44 -23.40 -11.64
CA ASN A 167 -20.74 -23.45 -12.28
C ASN A 167 -21.75 -22.59 -11.52
N GLU A 168 -21.71 -22.67 -10.19
CA GLU A 168 -22.56 -21.84 -9.33
C GLU A 168 -22.21 -20.35 -9.44
N LEU A 169 -20.93 -19.98 -9.52
CA LEU A 169 -20.52 -18.59 -9.78
C LEU A 169 -21.10 -18.08 -11.11
N LYS A 170 -21.08 -18.89 -12.17
CA LYS A 170 -21.73 -18.54 -13.43
C LYS A 170 -23.23 -18.40 -13.28
N GLN A 171 -23.88 -19.33 -12.57
CA GLN A 171 -25.31 -19.30 -12.38
C GLN A 171 -25.75 -18.06 -11.61
N ILE A 172 -25.03 -17.65 -10.57
CA ILE A 172 -25.25 -16.38 -9.85
C ILE A 172 -25.21 -15.18 -10.82
N ILE A 173 -24.19 -15.11 -11.70
CA ILE A 173 -24.06 -14.02 -12.68
C ILE A 173 -25.29 -13.96 -13.61
N LEU A 174 -25.81 -15.13 -14.02
CA LEU A 174 -26.97 -15.23 -14.90
C LEU A 174 -28.27 -14.87 -14.17
N ASP A 175 -28.50 -15.41 -12.97
CA ASP A 175 -29.71 -15.20 -12.17
C ASP A 175 -29.86 -13.73 -11.73
N GLU A 176 -28.77 -13.11 -11.29
CA GLU A 176 -28.72 -11.70 -10.94
C GLU A 176 -28.77 -10.77 -12.16
N GLY A 177 -28.78 -11.34 -13.35
CA GLY A 177 -28.84 -10.59 -14.60
C GLY A 177 -27.67 -9.65 -14.81
N ILE A 178 -26.48 -10.00 -14.31
CA ILE A 178 -25.28 -9.17 -14.42
C ILE A 178 -24.88 -9.04 -15.88
N VAL A 179 -24.79 -7.79 -16.34
CA VAL A 179 -24.43 -7.43 -17.70
C VAL A 179 -22.97 -7.03 -17.80
N CYS A 180 -22.37 -7.26 -18.96
CA CYS A 180 -21.02 -6.81 -19.25
C CYS A 180 -20.94 -5.26 -19.20
N PRO A 181 -20.04 -4.66 -18.43
CA PRO A 181 -19.91 -3.20 -18.33
C PRO A 181 -19.62 -2.48 -19.65
N ILE A 182 -19.08 -3.21 -20.65
CA ILE A 182 -18.71 -2.62 -21.95
C ILE A 182 -19.80 -2.83 -23.00
N SER A 183 -20.24 -4.10 -23.19
CA SER A 183 -21.24 -4.42 -24.23
C SER A 183 -22.69 -4.32 -23.76
N GLY A 184 -22.94 -4.27 -22.45
CA GLY A 184 -24.29 -4.33 -21.88
C GLY A 184 -25.00 -5.67 -22.03
N THR A 185 -24.34 -6.70 -22.59
CA THR A 185 -24.93 -8.01 -22.85
C THR A 185 -24.65 -9.02 -21.74
N ARG A 186 -25.41 -10.12 -21.71
CA ARG A 186 -25.26 -11.26 -20.78
C ARG A 186 -24.64 -12.48 -21.43
N ASN A 187 -23.95 -12.33 -22.55
CA ASN A 187 -23.37 -13.43 -23.33
C ASN A 187 -22.04 -13.89 -22.70
N TRP A 188 -22.15 -14.56 -21.56
CA TRP A 188 -21.02 -15.04 -20.78
C TRP A 188 -20.53 -16.43 -21.18
N THR A 189 -19.23 -16.68 -21.09
CA THR A 189 -18.63 -18.01 -21.19
C THR A 189 -18.81 -18.80 -19.89
N ASP A 190 -18.23 -19.98 -19.80
CA ASP A 190 -18.04 -20.66 -18.53
C ASP A 190 -16.98 -19.95 -17.70
N VAL A 191 -17.12 -20.03 -16.37
CA VAL A 191 -16.08 -19.57 -15.43
C VAL A 191 -14.94 -20.58 -15.43
N ARG A 192 -13.69 -20.10 -15.45
CA ARG A 192 -12.49 -20.92 -15.44
C ARG A 192 -11.53 -20.43 -14.36
N GLN A 193 -10.86 -21.36 -13.71
CA GLN A 193 -9.77 -21.02 -12.80
C GLN A 193 -8.55 -20.52 -13.57
N PHE A 194 -7.94 -19.47 -13.05
CA PHE A 194 -6.72 -18.92 -13.58
C PHE A 194 -5.70 -18.75 -12.46
N ASN A 195 -4.62 -19.52 -12.52
CA ASN A 195 -3.56 -19.43 -11.52
C ASN A 195 -2.74 -18.14 -11.67
N LEU A 196 -2.56 -17.42 -10.58
CA LEU A 196 -1.87 -16.13 -10.55
C LEU A 196 -0.35 -16.24 -10.47
N MET A 197 0.22 -17.45 -10.39
CA MET A 197 1.66 -17.66 -10.37
C MET A 197 2.28 -17.42 -11.76
N PHE A 198 3.29 -16.56 -11.83
CA PHE A 198 4.17 -16.51 -13.01
C PHE A 198 5.11 -17.72 -13.00
N LYS A 199 5.23 -18.39 -14.14
CA LYS A 199 6.14 -19.52 -14.36
C LYS A 199 7.30 -19.11 -15.27
N THR A 200 8.47 -19.67 -15.00
CA THR A 200 9.62 -19.64 -15.91
C THR A 200 10.36 -20.99 -15.82
N GLU A 201 11.32 -21.19 -16.69
CA GLU A 201 12.10 -22.42 -16.74
C GLU A 201 13.57 -22.14 -16.46
N VAL A 202 14.21 -23.04 -15.72
CA VAL A 202 15.65 -23.02 -15.44
C VAL A 202 16.24 -24.34 -15.91
N GLY A 203 17.23 -24.26 -16.77
CA GLY A 203 17.93 -25.41 -17.37
C GLY A 203 18.54 -25.04 -18.72
N SER A 204 19.53 -25.79 -19.15
CA SER A 204 20.26 -25.55 -20.41
C SER A 204 19.61 -26.24 -21.63
N THR A 205 18.67 -27.17 -21.42
CA THR A 205 17.95 -27.90 -22.48
C THR A 205 16.48 -27.98 -22.17
N ALA A 206 15.64 -28.01 -23.19
CA ALA A 206 14.18 -28.12 -23.05
C ALA A 206 13.76 -29.41 -22.31
N GLU A 207 14.51 -30.50 -22.49
CA GLU A 207 14.22 -31.80 -21.86
C GLU A 207 14.65 -31.89 -20.38
N GLY A 208 15.59 -31.02 -19.96
CA GLY A 208 16.11 -30.93 -18.58
C GLY A 208 15.68 -29.70 -17.82
N ALA A 209 14.78 -28.88 -18.39
CA ALA A 209 14.33 -27.66 -17.77
C ALA A 209 13.41 -27.93 -16.57
N SER A 210 13.67 -27.25 -15.46
CA SER A 210 12.81 -27.28 -14.26
C SER A 210 11.93 -26.06 -14.22
N THR A 211 10.61 -26.24 -14.02
CA THR A 211 9.69 -25.13 -13.80
C THR A 211 9.95 -24.50 -12.44
N ILE A 212 10.17 -23.20 -12.44
CA ILE A 212 10.22 -22.37 -11.23
C ILE A 212 9.17 -21.27 -11.33
N TYR A 213 8.91 -20.61 -10.20
CA TYR A 213 7.90 -19.56 -10.10
C TYR A 213 8.53 -18.27 -9.61
N LEU A 214 8.02 -17.14 -10.09
CA LEU A 214 8.24 -15.86 -9.42
C LEU A 214 7.38 -15.81 -8.16
N ARG A 215 7.97 -15.45 -7.02
CA ARG A 215 7.24 -15.44 -5.74
C ARG A 215 6.04 -14.50 -5.79
N PRO A 216 4.83 -14.94 -5.38
CA PRO A 216 3.64 -14.11 -5.33
C PRO A 216 3.53 -13.31 -4.02
N GLU A 217 4.39 -13.63 -3.05
CA GLU A 217 4.49 -12.98 -1.73
C GLU A 217 5.88 -13.16 -1.13
N THR A 218 6.21 -12.37 -0.13
CA THR A 218 7.51 -12.42 0.56
C THR A 218 7.50 -13.31 1.80
N ALA A 219 6.32 -13.70 2.32
CA ALA A 219 6.15 -14.50 3.54
C ALA A 219 6.91 -15.82 3.53
N GLN A 220 6.79 -16.58 2.43
CA GLN A 220 7.34 -17.93 2.37
C GLN A 220 8.86 -17.95 2.48
N GLY A 221 9.54 -16.91 1.99
CA GLY A 221 10.97 -16.73 2.18
C GLY A 221 11.36 -16.57 3.64
N ILE A 222 10.50 -15.98 4.45
CA ILE A 222 10.70 -15.85 5.90
C ILE A 222 10.53 -17.23 6.58
N PHE A 223 9.46 -17.95 6.29
CA PHE A 223 9.17 -19.24 6.92
C PHE A 223 10.25 -20.28 6.68
N VAL A 224 10.74 -20.40 5.44
CA VAL A 224 11.80 -21.39 5.13
C VAL A 224 13.15 -21.02 5.72
N ASN A 225 13.37 -19.75 6.09
CA ASN A 225 14.55 -19.27 6.76
C ASN A 225 14.42 -19.18 8.29
N TYR A 226 13.27 -19.55 8.86
CA TYR A 226 13.04 -19.50 10.30
C TYR A 226 14.16 -20.11 11.13
N LEU A 227 14.54 -21.37 10.85
CA LEU A 227 15.59 -22.06 11.58
C LEU A 227 16.96 -21.42 11.40
N ASN A 228 17.26 -20.91 10.19
CA ASN A 228 18.53 -20.24 9.91
C ASN A 228 18.66 -18.98 10.78
N VAL A 229 17.63 -18.14 10.77
CA VAL A 229 17.60 -16.87 11.52
C VAL A 229 17.58 -17.13 13.02
N GLN A 230 16.72 -18.05 13.48
CA GLN A 230 16.59 -18.39 14.90
C GLN A 230 17.94 -18.85 15.49
N LYS A 231 18.65 -19.75 14.78
CA LYS A 231 19.93 -20.29 15.25
C LYS A 231 21.07 -19.29 15.16
N THR A 232 21.24 -18.63 14.03
CA THR A 232 22.35 -17.69 13.80
C THR A 232 22.22 -16.43 14.64
N GLY A 233 20.98 -15.93 14.80
CA GLY A 233 20.66 -14.78 15.64
C GLY A 233 20.48 -15.13 17.11
N ARG A 234 20.47 -16.42 17.50
CA ARG A 234 20.15 -16.89 18.86
C ARG A 234 18.83 -16.31 19.36
N MET A 235 17.86 -16.20 18.43
CA MET A 235 16.58 -15.56 18.72
C MET A 235 15.74 -16.39 19.70
N LYS A 236 15.13 -15.70 20.65
CA LYS A 236 14.18 -16.28 21.60
C LYS A 236 12.76 -15.83 21.26
N ILE A 237 11.80 -16.71 21.42
CA ILE A 237 10.38 -16.35 21.25
C ILE A 237 9.92 -15.45 22.42
N PRO A 238 9.17 -14.35 22.15
CA PRO A 238 8.70 -13.93 20.82
C PRO A 238 9.76 -13.15 20.01
N PHE A 239 9.85 -13.42 18.71
CA PHE A 239 10.69 -12.62 17.81
C PHE A 239 10.11 -12.53 16.41
N GLY A 240 10.52 -11.51 15.65
CA GLY A 240 10.06 -11.26 14.30
C GLY A 240 11.16 -11.31 13.26
N ILE A 241 10.78 -11.63 12.03
CA ILE A 241 11.63 -11.55 10.85
C ILE A 241 10.94 -10.64 9.84
N ALA A 242 11.61 -9.56 9.46
CA ALA A 242 11.13 -8.54 8.53
C ALA A 242 11.82 -8.65 7.16
N GLN A 243 11.07 -8.38 6.10
CA GLN A 243 11.59 -8.36 4.73
C GLN A 243 10.89 -7.30 3.90
N ILE A 244 11.64 -6.64 3.01
CA ILE A 244 11.09 -5.84 1.92
C ILE A 244 11.51 -6.53 0.62
N GLY A 245 10.57 -6.72 -0.31
CA GLY A 245 10.92 -7.35 -1.56
C GLY A 245 9.84 -7.36 -2.62
N LYS A 246 10.25 -7.58 -3.85
CA LYS A 246 9.37 -7.75 -5.01
C LYS A 246 8.54 -9.01 -4.90
N ALA A 247 7.28 -8.90 -5.33
CA ALA A 247 6.36 -10.02 -5.51
C ALA A 247 5.62 -9.87 -6.86
N PHE A 248 5.11 -10.96 -7.38
CA PHE A 248 4.61 -11.06 -8.74
C PHE A 248 3.29 -11.82 -8.77
N ARG A 249 2.24 -11.21 -9.33
CA ARG A 249 0.94 -11.85 -9.51
C ARG A 249 0.44 -11.61 -10.92
N ASN A 250 0.12 -12.65 -11.66
CA ASN A 250 -0.36 -12.53 -13.02
C ASN A 250 -1.80 -11.99 -13.07
N GLU A 251 -1.98 -10.80 -12.56
CA GLU A 251 -3.27 -10.10 -12.50
C GLU A 251 -3.84 -9.89 -13.90
N ILE A 252 -5.07 -10.36 -14.11
CA ILE A 252 -5.76 -10.22 -15.41
C ILE A 252 -6.53 -8.92 -15.49
N VAL A 253 -7.12 -8.49 -14.38
CA VAL A 253 -7.90 -7.27 -14.29
C VAL A 253 -7.14 -6.27 -13.43
N ALA A 254 -6.18 -5.57 -14.07
CA ALA A 254 -5.52 -4.43 -13.44
C ALA A 254 -6.46 -3.22 -13.43
N ARG A 255 -6.72 -2.68 -12.27
CA ARG A 255 -7.53 -1.46 -12.09
C ARG A 255 -6.87 -0.53 -11.08
N GLN A 256 -7.22 0.75 -11.15
CA GLN A 256 -6.86 1.74 -10.16
C GLN A 256 -5.35 2.02 -10.06
N PHE A 257 -4.69 2.16 -11.24
CA PHE A 257 -3.29 2.56 -11.31
C PHE A 257 -2.39 1.60 -10.53
N ILE A 258 -1.48 2.08 -9.67
CA ILE A 258 -0.55 1.27 -8.89
C ILE A 258 -1.20 0.53 -7.70
N PHE A 259 -2.52 0.61 -7.53
CA PHE A 259 -3.21 -0.12 -6.46
C PHE A 259 -3.17 -1.64 -6.69
N ARG A 260 -3.25 -2.08 -7.97
CA ARG A 260 -3.18 -3.49 -8.34
C ARG A 260 -2.29 -3.67 -9.57
N MET A 261 -1.15 -4.30 -9.36
CA MET A 261 -0.09 -4.48 -10.35
C MET A 261 0.32 -5.95 -10.47
N ARG A 262 1.00 -6.29 -11.57
CA ARG A 262 1.58 -7.61 -11.81
C ARG A 262 2.93 -7.80 -11.11
N GLU A 263 3.69 -6.73 -11.00
CA GLU A 263 4.94 -6.63 -10.25
C GLU A 263 4.79 -5.54 -9.21
N PHE A 264 4.94 -5.86 -7.94
CA PHE A 264 4.78 -4.95 -6.82
C PHE A 264 5.80 -5.24 -5.72
N GLU A 265 5.79 -4.45 -4.66
CA GLU A 265 6.73 -4.61 -3.55
C GLU A 265 5.96 -4.71 -2.24
N GLN A 266 6.33 -5.66 -1.39
CA GLN A 266 5.77 -5.86 -0.06
C GLN A 266 6.81 -5.51 1.02
N MET A 267 6.32 -4.95 2.12
CA MET A 267 7.01 -4.84 3.40
C MET A 267 6.28 -5.77 4.35
N GLU A 268 6.94 -6.82 4.78
CA GLU A 268 6.29 -7.93 5.48
C GLU A 268 7.11 -8.36 6.69
N MET A 269 6.42 -8.63 7.80
CA MET A 269 7.02 -9.12 9.03
C MET A 269 6.21 -10.31 9.53
N GLN A 270 6.92 -11.40 9.86
CA GLN A 270 6.37 -12.60 10.49
C GLN A 270 6.88 -12.65 11.93
N PHE A 271 5.97 -12.55 12.88
CA PHE A 271 6.28 -12.53 14.30
C PHE A 271 5.92 -13.87 14.94
N PHE A 272 6.94 -14.57 15.41
CA PHE A 272 6.83 -15.92 15.96
C PHE A 272 6.55 -15.86 17.45
N VAL A 273 5.49 -16.52 17.87
CA VAL A 273 4.99 -16.48 19.26
C VAL A 273 4.73 -17.89 19.80
N LYS A 274 4.66 -17.99 21.12
CA LYS A 274 4.26 -19.24 21.78
C LYS A 274 2.77 -19.52 21.51
N PRO A 275 2.39 -20.77 21.15
CA PRO A 275 0.99 -21.14 21.00
C PRO A 275 0.18 -20.82 22.26
N GLY A 276 -1.00 -20.21 22.05
CA GLY A 276 -1.89 -19.73 23.11
C GLY A 276 -1.68 -18.26 23.51
N THR A 277 -0.62 -17.59 23.00
CA THR A 277 -0.39 -16.14 23.21
C THR A 277 -0.68 -15.31 21.95
N GLU A 278 -1.04 -15.95 20.84
CA GLU A 278 -1.18 -15.31 19.54
C GLU A 278 -2.25 -14.21 19.52
N MET A 279 -3.34 -14.35 20.26
CA MET A 279 -4.41 -13.35 20.26
C MET A 279 -4.03 -12.07 21.00
N GLU A 280 -3.14 -12.14 21.99
CA GLU A 280 -2.59 -10.96 22.66
C GLU A 280 -1.66 -10.20 21.72
N TRP A 281 -0.76 -10.93 21.03
CA TRP A 281 0.15 -10.37 20.05
C TRP A 281 -0.57 -9.83 18.81
N PHE A 282 -1.64 -10.48 18.36
CA PHE A 282 -2.48 -9.97 17.28
C PHE A 282 -3.07 -8.59 17.61
N LYS A 283 -3.63 -8.44 18.82
CA LYS A 283 -4.17 -7.15 19.29
C LYS A 283 -3.08 -6.08 19.38
N GLU A 284 -1.92 -6.46 19.90
CA GLU A 284 -0.81 -5.51 20.03
C GLU A 284 -0.28 -5.08 18.66
N TRP A 285 -0.06 -5.99 17.71
CA TRP A 285 0.35 -5.65 16.36
C TRP A 285 -0.70 -4.82 15.62
N LYS A 286 -1.98 -5.13 15.80
CA LYS A 286 -3.08 -4.31 15.26
C LYS A 286 -2.96 -2.86 15.74
N ARG A 287 -2.73 -2.62 17.03
CA ARG A 287 -2.54 -1.29 17.62
C ARG A 287 -1.28 -0.59 17.09
N LEU A 288 -0.14 -1.28 17.11
CA LEU A 288 1.14 -0.73 16.67
C LEU A 288 1.13 -0.33 15.20
N ARG A 289 0.50 -1.16 14.36
CA ARG A 289 0.44 -0.87 12.92
C ARG A 289 -0.44 0.34 12.62
N LEU A 290 -1.59 0.47 13.27
CA LEU A 290 -2.42 1.66 13.11
C LEU A 290 -1.69 2.92 13.58
N ALA A 291 -1.01 2.89 14.72
CA ALA A 291 -0.20 4.02 15.21
C ALA A 291 0.89 4.44 14.21
N TRP A 292 1.52 3.47 13.52
CA TRP A 292 2.48 3.74 12.46
C TRP A 292 1.87 4.52 11.29
N HIS A 293 0.66 4.17 10.87
CA HIS A 293 -0.07 4.90 9.83
C HIS A 293 -0.48 6.30 10.30
N GLU A 294 -1.02 6.42 11.51
CA GLU A 294 -1.50 7.69 12.05
C GLU A 294 -0.36 8.70 12.33
N ALA A 295 0.86 8.21 12.61
CA ALA A 295 2.05 9.06 12.80
C ALA A 295 2.38 9.93 11.57
N LEU A 296 1.90 9.56 10.38
CA LEU A 296 2.01 10.37 9.16
C LEU A 296 1.20 11.68 9.22
N GLY A 297 0.23 11.77 10.12
CA GLY A 297 -0.58 12.98 10.32
C GLY A 297 -1.73 13.14 9.33
N PHE A 298 -2.22 12.06 8.72
CA PHE A 298 -3.33 12.10 7.75
C PHE A 298 -4.72 12.21 8.41
N GLY A 299 -4.80 12.02 9.73
CA GLY A 299 -6.04 12.02 10.48
C GLY A 299 -6.63 10.60 10.64
N ALA A 300 -7.20 10.34 11.81
CA ALA A 300 -7.78 9.03 12.15
C ALA A 300 -8.96 8.65 11.24
N GLU A 301 -9.69 9.64 10.72
CA GLU A 301 -10.81 9.45 9.79
C GLU A 301 -10.40 8.92 8.41
N CYS A 302 -9.10 8.91 8.11
CA CYS A 302 -8.54 8.32 6.90
C CYS A 302 -8.36 6.80 7.00
N TYR A 303 -8.43 6.24 8.20
CA TYR A 303 -8.17 4.83 8.46
C TYR A 303 -9.36 4.15 9.11
N ARG A 304 -9.50 2.86 8.92
CA ARG A 304 -10.40 2.01 9.68
C ARG A 304 -9.89 0.58 9.70
N TYR A 305 -10.31 -0.20 10.68
CA TYR A 305 -10.17 -1.65 10.66
C TYR A 305 -11.30 -2.29 9.87
N HIS A 306 -10.96 -3.35 9.16
CA HIS A 306 -11.91 -4.27 8.56
C HIS A 306 -11.58 -5.69 9.03
N ASP A 307 -12.29 -6.13 10.07
CA ASP A 307 -12.12 -7.47 10.60
C ASP A 307 -12.78 -8.48 9.65
N HIS A 308 -12.08 -9.58 9.33
CA HIS A 308 -12.58 -10.58 8.41
C HIS A 308 -13.58 -11.50 9.10
N GLU A 309 -14.82 -11.53 8.61
CA GLU A 309 -15.84 -12.47 9.07
C GLU A 309 -15.51 -13.91 8.65
N LYS A 310 -14.83 -14.07 7.52
CA LYS A 310 -14.42 -15.35 6.95
C LYS A 310 -12.91 -15.42 6.91
N LEU A 311 -12.38 -16.31 7.73
CA LEU A 311 -10.94 -16.50 7.83
C LEU A 311 -10.42 -17.47 6.76
N ALA A 312 -9.20 -17.26 6.30
CA ALA A 312 -8.47 -18.26 5.52
C ALA A 312 -8.20 -19.50 6.40
N HIS A 313 -8.04 -20.64 5.76
CA HIS A 313 -7.88 -21.95 6.44
C HIS A 313 -6.64 -22.02 7.37
N TYR A 314 -5.71 -21.12 7.21
CA TYR A 314 -4.47 -21.01 8.00
C TYR A 314 -4.57 -19.98 9.15
N ALA A 315 -5.64 -19.21 9.23
CA ALA A 315 -5.76 -18.11 10.18
C ALA A 315 -6.87 -18.35 11.21
N ASN A 316 -6.65 -17.91 12.45
CA ASN A 316 -7.67 -17.87 13.50
C ASN A 316 -8.12 -16.43 13.82
N ALA A 317 -7.44 -15.42 13.28
CA ALA A 317 -7.86 -14.02 13.27
C ALA A 317 -7.24 -13.29 12.07
N ALA A 318 -7.98 -12.35 11.49
CA ALA A 318 -7.51 -11.50 10.40
C ALA A 318 -8.21 -10.14 10.44
N THR A 319 -7.46 -9.09 10.15
CA THR A 319 -7.98 -7.72 9.99
C THR A 319 -7.15 -6.97 8.95
N ASP A 320 -7.80 -6.11 8.21
CA ASP A 320 -7.12 -5.14 7.34
C ASP A 320 -7.15 -3.76 7.99
N ILE A 321 -6.08 -3.00 7.78
CA ILE A 321 -6.12 -1.55 7.89
C ILE A 321 -6.46 -1.03 6.50
N GLU A 322 -7.63 -0.41 6.39
CA GLU A 322 -8.08 0.24 5.17
C GLU A 322 -7.81 1.74 5.23
N PHE A 323 -7.43 2.30 4.08
CA PHE A 323 -7.24 3.73 3.88
C PHE A 323 -8.32 4.30 2.96
N LYS A 324 -8.76 5.53 3.25
CA LYS A 324 -9.78 6.25 2.48
C LYS A 324 -9.20 6.81 1.17
N MET A 325 -9.23 6.00 0.12
CA MET A 325 -8.88 6.41 -1.24
C MET A 325 -10.00 7.24 -1.89
N PRO A 326 -9.74 7.96 -3.00
CA PRO A 326 -10.80 8.64 -3.77
C PRO A 326 -11.91 7.70 -4.28
N PHE A 327 -11.65 6.41 -4.35
CA PHE A 327 -12.57 5.34 -4.77
C PHE A 327 -13.07 4.47 -3.60
N GLY A 328 -13.07 5.02 -2.38
CA GLY A 328 -13.54 4.38 -1.15
C GLY A 328 -12.43 3.81 -0.27
N PHE A 329 -12.83 3.24 0.87
CA PHE A 329 -11.90 2.56 1.75
C PHE A 329 -11.34 1.30 1.09
N LYS A 330 -10.03 1.13 1.16
CA LYS A 330 -9.31 0.00 0.57
C LYS A 330 -8.17 -0.45 1.47
N GLU A 331 -7.99 -1.74 1.52
CA GLU A 331 -6.89 -2.40 2.23
C GLU A 331 -5.52 -1.86 1.80
N VAL A 332 -4.74 -1.44 2.79
CA VAL A 332 -3.33 -1.03 2.60
C VAL A 332 -2.39 -1.94 3.37
N GLU A 333 -2.84 -2.54 4.47
CA GLU A 333 -2.08 -3.47 5.29
C GLU A 333 -2.97 -4.57 5.84
N GLY A 334 -2.56 -5.83 5.73
CA GLY A 334 -3.19 -6.99 6.37
C GLY A 334 -2.45 -7.40 7.64
N ILE A 335 -3.19 -7.79 8.68
CA ILE A 335 -2.66 -8.34 9.92
C ILE A 335 -3.38 -9.66 10.19
N HIS A 336 -2.62 -10.76 10.28
CA HIS A 336 -3.17 -12.11 10.38
C HIS A 336 -2.54 -12.89 11.52
N SER A 337 -3.32 -13.63 12.26
CA SER A 337 -2.85 -14.72 13.11
C SER A 337 -2.94 -16.02 12.33
N ARG A 338 -1.77 -16.52 11.85
CA ARG A 338 -1.66 -17.63 10.88
C ARG A 338 -1.53 -19.00 11.53
N THR A 339 -1.58 -19.08 12.86
CA THR A 339 -1.30 -20.30 13.63
C THR A 339 0.10 -20.87 13.31
N ASP A 340 0.30 -22.17 13.36
CA ASP A 340 1.54 -22.87 12.94
C ASP A 340 1.50 -23.40 11.50
N PHE A 341 0.47 -23.04 10.74
CA PHE A 341 0.17 -23.65 9.45
C PHE A 341 1.39 -23.70 8.50
N ASP A 342 2.01 -22.55 8.23
CA ASP A 342 3.10 -22.46 7.26
C ASP A 342 4.32 -23.27 7.70
N LEU A 343 4.75 -23.13 8.97
CA LEU A 343 5.88 -23.88 9.51
C LEU A 343 5.62 -25.39 9.51
N SER A 344 4.41 -25.82 9.87
CA SER A 344 3.98 -27.21 9.86
C SER A 344 3.94 -27.78 8.44
N GLN A 345 3.44 -27.03 7.44
CA GLN A 345 3.48 -27.45 6.05
C GLN A 345 4.91 -27.58 5.53
N HIS A 346 5.79 -26.62 5.79
CA HIS A 346 7.19 -26.72 5.39
C HIS A 346 7.91 -27.86 6.11
N ALA A 347 7.62 -28.14 7.35
CA ALA A 347 8.14 -29.30 8.07
C ALA A 347 7.72 -30.60 7.38
N LYS A 348 6.44 -30.74 7.05
CA LYS A 348 5.87 -31.90 6.35
C LYS A 348 6.52 -32.15 4.99
N PHE A 349 6.62 -31.10 4.15
CA PHE A 349 7.14 -31.22 2.78
C PHE A 349 8.66 -31.37 2.73
N SER A 350 9.40 -30.83 3.71
CA SER A 350 10.86 -30.94 3.78
C SER A 350 11.34 -32.16 4.55
N GLY A 351 10.49 -32.79 5.36
CA GLY A 351 10.87 -33.84 6.29
C GLY A 351 11.71 -33.35 7.48
N ARG A 352 11.85 -32.03 7.68
CA ARG A 352 12.62 -31.41 8.76
C ARG A 352 11.70 -30.92 9.86
N LYS A 353 12.10 -31.11 11.11
CA LYS A 353 11.41 -30.48 12.25
C LYS A 353 11.68 -28.98 12.26
N ILE A 354 10.62 -28.17 12.25
CA ILE A 354 10.67 -26.71 12.36
C ILE A 354 10.01 -26.34 13.70
N GLU A 355 10.77 -26.50 14.76
CA GLU A 355 10.32 -26.32 16.15
C GLU A 355 11.25 -25.36 16.89
N TYR A 356 10.73 -24.69 17.89
CA TYR A 356 11.47 -23.95 18.90
C TYR A 356 11.59 -24.80 20.16
N PHE A 357 12.78 -24.93 20.71
CA PHE A 357 12.99 -25.52 22.02
C PHE A 357 12.94 -24.40 23.07
N ASP A 358 11.97 -24.48 23.95
CA ASP A 358 11.82 -23.57 25.08
C ASP A 358 12.61 -24.13 26.29
N PRO A 359 13.72 -23.49 26.67
CA PRO A 359 14.54 -23.99 27.79
C PRO A 359 13.89 -23.79 29.15
N GLU A 360 12.94 -22.87 29.29
CA GLU A 360 12.25 -22.60 30.55
C GLU A 360 11.22 -23.69 30.86
N GLU A 361 10.51 -24.15 29.84
CA GLU A 361 9.51 -25.23 29.96
C GLU A 361 10.09 -26.62 29.64
N ASN A 362 11.32 -26.68 29.14
CA ASN A 362 11.97 -27.90 28.62
C ASN A 362 11.08 -28.67 27.63
N LYS A 363 10.48 -27.91 26.67
CA LYS A 363 9.58 -28.45 25.67
C LYS A 363 9.88 -27.86 24.29
N SER A 364 9.61 -28.64 23.24
CA SER A 364 9.63 -28.15 21.86
C SER A 364 8.20 -27.95 21.37
N TYR A 365 8.00 -26.90 20.57
CA TYR A 365 6.73 -26.63 19.89
C TYR A 365 6.98 -25.92 18.56
N THR A 366 6.03 -26.05 17.62
CA THR A 366 6.00 -25.21 16.42
C THR A 366 5.40 -23.85 16.81
N PRO A 367 6.11 -22.72 16.59
CA PRO A 367 5.58 -21.40 16.92
C PRO A 367 4.33 -21.06 16.12
N TYR A 368 3.45 -20.26 16.73
CA TYR A 368 2.39 -19.57 16.02
C TYR A 368 2.93 -18.26 15.42
N VAL A 369 2.27 -17.75 14.40
CA VAL A 369 2.76 -16.62 13.62
C VAL A 369 1.73 -15.50 13.57
N ILE A 370 2.18 -14.27 13.88
CA ILE A 370 1.43 -13.04 13.56
C ILE A 370 2.11 -12.38 12.38
N GLU A 371 1.36 -12.23 11.30
CA GLU A 371 1.79 -11.56 10.09
C GLU A 371 1.36 -10.10 10.09
N THR A 372 2.23 -9.21 9.62
CA THR A 372 1.87 -7.88 9.14
C THR A 372 2.41 -7.71 7.73
N SER A 373 1.56 -7.39 6.78
CA SER A 373 1.93 -7.27 5.36
C SER A 373 1.33 -6.01 4.75
N ILE A 374 2.19 -5.13 4.26
CA ILE A 374 1.81 -3.87 3.62
C ILE A 374 2.37 -3.81 2.21
N GLY A 375 1.52 -3.44 1.24
CA GLY A 375 1.97 -3.15 -0.12
C GLY A 375 2.63 -1.78 -0.19
N VAL A 376 3.92 -1.72 -0.55
CA VAL A 376 4.65 -0.45 -0.71
C VAL A 376 3.93 0.47 -1.68
N ASP A 377 3.45 -0.08 -2.79
CA ASP A 377 2.80 0.66 -3.87
C ASP A 377 1.42 1.19 -3.46
N ARG A 378 0.66 0.43 -2.65
CA ARG A 378 -0.60 0.90 -2.05
C ARG A 378 -0.36 2.02 -1.03
N MET A 379 0.68 1.87 -0.21
CA MET A 379 1.09 2.91 0.73
C MET A 379 1.53 4.19 0.00
N PHE A 380 2.33 4.05 -1.06
CA PHE A 380 2.71 5.17 -1.92
C PHE A 380 1.48 5.88 -2.49
N LEU A 381 0.51 5.14 -3.01
CA LEU A 381 -0.73 5.70 -3.54
C LEU A 381 -1.54 6.42 -2.46
N SER A 382 -1.62 5.87 -1.25
CA SER A 382 -2.30 6.50 -0.11
C SER A 382 -1.68 7.86 0.22
N VAL A 383 -0.34 7.91 0.28
CA VAL A 383 0.41 9.15 0.51
C VAL A 383 0.12 10.17 -0.59
N MET A 384 0.14 9.77 -1.87
CA MET A 384 -0.16 10.66 -2.99
C MET A 384 -1.61 11.17 -2.95
N CYS A 385 -2.56 10.27 -2.70
CA CYS A 385 -3.98 10.62 -2.64
C CYS A 385 -4.31 11.61 -1.52
N HIS A 386 -3.71 11.44 -0.36
CA HIS A 386 -3.89 12.36 0.76
C HIS A 386 -3.23 13.71 0.51
N SER A 387 -2.02 13.68 -0.02
CA SER A 387 -1.17 14.88 -0.13
C SER A 387 -1.55 15.80 -1.27
N TYR A 388 -2.25 15.31 -2.30
CA TYR A 388 -2.62 16.12 -3.46
C TYR A 388 -3.69 17.16 -3.10
N THR A 389 -3.36 18.44 -3.24
CA THR A 389 -4.26 19.54 -2.89
C THR A 389 -4.24 20.62 -3.97
N GLU A 390 -5.42 21.14 -4.31
CA GLU A 390 -5.60 22.32 -5.16
C GLU A 390 -6.07 23.50 -4.29
N GLU A 391 -5.27 24.51 -4.15
CA GLU A 391 -5.54 25.71 -3.35
C GLU A 391 -5.84 26.90 -4.26
N LYS A 392 -6.91 27.64 -3.95
CA LYS A 392 -7.18 28.92 -4.59
C LYS A 392 -6.41 30.02 -3.86
N LEU A 393 -5.61 30.75 -4.60
CA LEU A 393 -4.87 31.90 -4.10
C LEU A 393 -5.74 33.16 -4.14
N GLU A 394 -5.38 34.19 -3.36
CA GLU A 394 -6.10 35.47 -3.30
C GLU A 394 -6.20 36.16 -4.68
N ASN A 395 -5.22 35.97 -5.56
CA ASN A 395 -5.23 36.49 -6.93
C ASN A 395 -6.12 35.70 -7.91
N GLY A 396 -6.86 34.68 -7.43
CA GLY A 396 -7.76 33.84 -8.22
C GLY A 396 -7.07 32.67 -8.96
N GLU A 397 -5.74 32.56 -8.92
CA GLU A 397 -5.01 31.44 -9.50
C GLU A 397 -5.16 30.17 -8.65
N THR A 398 -5.00 29.00 -9.26
CA THR A 398 -4.97 27.71 -8.56
C THR A 398 -3.51 27.27 -8.37
N ARG A 399 -3.16 26.94 -7.14
CA ARG A 399 -1.89 26.31 -6.76
C ARG A 399 -2.11 24.82 -6.54
N VAL A 400 -1.36 23.98 -7.26
CA VAL A 400 -1.27 22.56 -6.96
C VAL A 400 -0.11 22.34 -5.99
N VAL A 401 -0.39 21.68 -4.88
CA VAL A 401 0.62 21.37 -3.86
C VAL A 401 0.48 19.93 -3.39
N LEU A 402 1.61 19.22 -3.30
CA LEU A 402 1.70 17.93 -2.62
C LEU A 402 2.13 18.16 -1.16
N LYS A 403 1.18 18.06 -0.23
CA LYS A 403 1.43 18.18 1.21
C LYS A 403 1.99 16.88 1.80
N LEU A 404 3.09 16.40 1.22
CA LEU A 404 3.77 15.20 1.70
C LEU A 404 4.28 15.43 3.13
N PRO A 405 4.21 14.41 4.03
CA PRO A 405 4.97 14.44 5.27
C PRO A 405 6.43 14.76 4.97
N ALA A 406 7.01 15.77 5.63
CA ALA A 406 8.33 16.28 5.29
C ALA A 406 9.42 15.18 5.30
N ALA A 407 9.30 14.23 6.23
CA ALA A 407 10.17 13.07 6.31
C ALA A 407 10.09 12.13 5.10
N LEU A 408 8.97 12.10 4.38
CA LEU A 408 8.78 11.25 3.19
C LEU A 408 9.06 12.00 1.87
N ALA A 409 9.14 13.33 1.88
CA ALA A 409 9.35 14.13 0.68
C ALA A 409 10.59 13.69 -0.13
N PRO A 410 10.50 13.60 -1.46
CA PRO A 410 11.62 13.22 -2.33
C PRO A 410 12.82 14.16 -2.20
N THR A 411 12.56 15.45 -2.27
CA THR A 411 13.53 16.52 -2.03
C THR A 411 13.17 17.19 -0.71
N LYS A 412 14.15 17.34 0.18
CA LYS A 412 13.93 17.92 1.51
C LYS A 412 14.03 19.45 1.49
N LEU A 413 14.94 19.95 0.67
CA LEU A 413 15.25 21.38 0.58
C LEU A 413 15.55 21.78 -0.88
N ALA A 414 14.93 22.86 -1.35
CA ALA A 414 15.34 23.50 -2.60
C ALA A 414 16.16 24.78 -2.31
N VAL A 415 17.26 24.93 -3.03
CA VAL A 415 18.20 26.05 -2.89
C VAL A 415 18.11 26.93 -4.13
N MET A 416 17.78 28.21 -3.96
CA MET A 416 17.43 29.09 -5.07
C MET A 416 18.12 30.47 -4.91
N PRO A 417 19.01 30.86 -5.84
CA PRO A 417 19.48 32.24 -5.87
C PRO A 417 18.34 33.15 -6.35
N LEU A 418 18.15 34.33 -5.72
CA LEU A 418 17.07 35.26 -6.11
C LEU A 418 17.22 35.67 -7.59
N VAL A 419 18.44 35.98 -8.00
CA VAL A 419 18.82 36.28 -9.40
C VAL A 419 20.08 35.53 -9.80
N LYS A 420 20.32 35.41 -11.13
CA LYS A 420 21.46 34.66 -11.71
C LYS A 420 22.74 35.51 -11.85
N LYS A 421 23.04 36.36 -10.91
CA LYS A 421 24.18 37.30 -10.94
C LYS A 421 24.60 37.70 -9.54
N ASP A 422 25.59 38.51 -9.45
CA ASP A 422 26.04 39.21 -8.22
C ASP A 422 26.55 38.22 -7.13
N GLY A 423 27.09 37.04 -7.52
CA GLY A 423 27.61 36.04 -6.59
C GLY A 423 26.56 35.17 -5.89
N LEU A 424 25.26 35.38 -6.18
CA LEU A 424 24.19 34.59 -5.53
C LEU A 424 24.15 33.14 -5.95
N PRO A 425 24.34 32.77 -7.25
CA PRO A 425 24.44 31.36 -7.65
C PRO A 425 25.60 30.63 -6.99
N GLU A 426 26.76 31.26 -6.90
CA GLU A 426 27.97 30.72 -6.27
C GLU A 426 27.72 30.45 -4.79
N LYS A 427 27.13 31.41 -4.08
CA LYS A 427 26.74 31.25 -2.65
C LYS A 427 25.69 30.14 -2.45
N ALA A 428 24.70 30.05 -3.35
CA ALA A 428 23.70 28.97 -3.32
C ALA A 428 24.34 27.59 -3.50
N HIS A 429 25.30 27.46 -4.42
CA HIS A 429 26.04 26.22 -4.61
C HIS A 429 26.92 25.88 -3.40
N GLU A 430 27.58 26.86 -2.79
CA GLU A 430 28.38 26.67 -1.56
C GLU A 430 27.50 26.07 -0.45
N ILE A 431 26.33 26.66 -0.18
CA ILE A 431 25.38 26.17 0.83
C ILE A 431 24.90 24.75 0.49
N MET A 432 24.55 24.50 -0.77
CA MET A 432 24.09 23.19 -1.20
C MET A 432 25.18 22.13 -1.09
N GLN A 433 26.46 22.43 -1.33
CA GLN A 433 27.56 21.48 -1.22
C GLN A 433 27.75 20.97 0.21
N ASP A 434 27.43 21.75 1.21
CA ASP A 434 27.42 21.31 2.61
C ASP A 434 26.18 20.47 2.93
N LEU A 435 24.99 20.97 2.60
CA LEU A 435 23.73 20.35 2.99
C LEU A 435 23.43 19.01 2.31
N LYS A 436 23.94 18.78 1.09
CA LYS A 436 23.68 17.53 0.34
C LYS A 436 24.25 16.25 0.99
N PHE A 437 25.17 16.38 1.96
CA PHE A 437 25.67 15.23 2.73
C PHE A 437 24.66 14.74 3.78
N HIS A 438 23.64 15.54 4.11
CA HIS A 438 22.70 15.28 5.19
C HIS A 438 21.29 14.91 4.69
N PHE A 439 20.86 15.53 3.58
CA PHE A 439 19.56 15.26 2.98
C PHE A 439 19.50 15.66 1.51
N ASN A 440 18.52 15.15 0.80
CA ASN A 440 18.36 15.41 -0.63
C ASN A 440 18.00 16.88 -0.87
N CYS A 441 18.89 17.60 -1.55
CA CYS A 441 18.75 19.02 -1.93
C CYS A 441 18.61 19.17 -3.44
N LYS A 442 17.87 20.18 -3.89
CA LYS A 442 17.72 20.52 -5.30
C LYS A 442 18.04 21.99 -5.54
N TYR A 443 18.91 22.27 -6.51
CA TYR A 443 19.17 23.62 -6.98
C TYR A 443 18.20 24.01 -8.08
N ASP A 444 17.66 25.24 -8.06
CA ASP A 444 16.79 25.77 -9.11
C ASP A 444 17.02 27.28 -9.29
N GLU A 445 17.38 27.70 -10.49
CA GLU A 445 17.57 29.09 -10.88
C GLU A 445 16.75 29.50 -12.11
N LYS A 446 15.91 28.60 -12.67
CA LYS A 446 15.15 28.84 -13.88
C LYS A 446 13.85 29.61 -13.58
N ASP A 447 13.54 30.64 -14.34
CA ASP A 447 12.36 31.51 -14.19
C ASP A 447 12.35 32.39 -12.92
N SER A 448 11.24 33.08 -12.67
CA SER A 448 11.05 33.89 -11.45
C SER A 448 10.96 33.03 -10.20
N ILE A 449 11.32 33.60 -9.04
CA ILE A 449 11.30 32.89 -7.75
C ILE A 449 9.92 32.30 -7.43
N GLY A 450 8.83 33.01 -7.74
CA GLY A 450 7.47 32.50 -7.52
C GLY A 450 7.15 31.25 -8.36
N LYS A 451 7.62 31.18 -9.62
CA LYS A 451 7.47 29.97 -10.45
C LYS A 451 8.31 28.80 -9.93
N ARG A 452 9.49 29.08 -9.39
CA ARG A 452 10.35 28.06 -8.76
C ARG A 452 9.69 27.48 -7.51
N TYR A 453 9.13 28.31 -6.64
CA TYR A 453 8.37 27.85 -5.48
C TYR A 453 7.20 26.93 -5.90
N ARG A 454 6.41 27.34 -6.92
CA ARG A 454 5.29 26.50 -7.41
C ARG A 454 5.74 25.14 -7.92
N ARG A 455 6.89 25.06 -8.61
CA ARG A 455 7.46 23.77 -9.03
C ARG A 455 7.82 22.88 -7.84
N GLN A 456 8.37 23.46 -6.79
CA GLN A 456 8.72 22.71 -5.58
C GLN A 456 7.48 22.31 -4.77
N ASP A 457 6.47 23.17 -4.69
CA ASP A 457 5.19 22.86 -4.09
C ASP A 457 4.52 21.67 -4.79
N ALA A 458 4.55 21.63 -6.13
CA ALA A 458 3.97 20.56 -6.92
C ALA A 458 4.67 19.21 -6.76
N VAL A 459 5.97 19.17 -6.47
CA VAL A 459 6.71 17.92 -6.20
C VAL A 459 6.80 17.59 -4.70
N GLY A 460 6.22 18.44 -3.85
CA GLY A 460 6.12 18.18 -2.41
C GLY A 460 7.37 18.51 -1.60
N THR A 461 8.29 19.35 -2.11
CA THR A 461 9.46 19.82 -1.36
C THR A 461 9.00 20.67 -0.17
N PRO A 462 9.27 20.28 1.09
CA PRO A 462 8.71 20.96 2.25
C PRO A 462 9.33 22.34 2.51
N TYR A 463 10.61 22.52 2.16
CA TYR A 463 11.35 23.74 2.44
C TYR A 463 12.08 24.25 1.21
N CYS A 464 12.07 25.59 1.04
CA CYS A 464 12.87 26.28 0.04
C CYS A 464 13.70 27.36 0.71
N ILE A 465 14.97 27.51 0.36
CA ILE A 465 15.77 28.67 0.78
C ILE A 465 16.05 29.55 -0.43
N THR A 466 15.94 30.86 -0.22
CA THR A 466 16.31 31.89 -1.20
C THR A 466 17.53 32.63 -0.72
N ILE A 467 18.52 32.66 -1.60
CA ILE A 467 19.77 33.42 -1.43
C ILE A 467 19.60 34.77 -2.13
N ASP A 468 19.64 35.85 -1.39
CA ASP A 468 19.47 37.23 -1.84
C ASP A 468 20.73 38.04 -1.59
N HIS A 469 20.71 39.35 -1.92
CA HIS A 469 21.86 40.22 -1.76
C HIS A 469 22.24 40.43 -0.29
N ASP A 470 21.26 40.42 0.62
CA ASP A 470 21.52 40.55 2.07
C ASP A 470 22.26 39.33 2.61
N THR A 471 22.02 38.13 2.02
CA THR A 471 22.73 36.88 2.37
C THR A 471 24.25 37.02 2.28
N LEU A 472 24.76 37.82 1.33
CA LEU A 472 26.20 38.02 1.16
C LEU A 472 26.84 38.87 2.30
N THR A 473 26.02 39.59 3.05
CA THR A 473 26.45 40.46 4.13
C THR A 473 26.13 39.94 5.52
N ASP A 474 24.93 39.36 5.70
CA ASP A 474 24.43 38.90 7.01
C ASP A 474 24.57 37.39 7.23
N ASN A 475 25.00 36.60 6.19
CA ASN A 475 25.06 35.15 6.22
C ASN A 475 23.73 34.50 6.63
N CYS A 476 22.59 35.11 6.30
CA CYS A 476 21.27 34.56 6.51
C CYS A 476 20.59 34.33 5.16
N VAL A 477 19.65 33.36 5.11
CA VAL A 477 18.82 33.05 3.94
C VAL A 477 17.35 33.21 4.30
N THR A 478 16.51 33.41 3.29
CA THR A 478 15.06 33.34 3.48
C THR A 478 14.62 31.90 3.36
N LEU A 479 14.13 31.28 4.43
CA LEU A 479 13.52 29.97 4.50
C LEU A 479 12.01 30.09 4.29
N ARG A 480 11.48 29.39 3.30
CA ARG A 480 10.03 29.29 3.04
C ARG A 480 9.51 27.91 3.37
N ASP A 481 8.44 27.86 4.13
CA ASP A 481 7.65 26.67 4.38
C ASP A 481 6.62 26.47 3.26
N ARG A 482 6.49 25.22 2.76
CA ARG A 482 5.55 24.86 1.68
C ARG A 482 4.09 25.01 2.09
N ASP A 483 3.75 24.57 3.30
CA ASP A 483 2.36 24.40 3.72
C ASP A 483 1.74 25.72 4.17
N THR A 484 2.50 26.54 4.91
CA THR A 484 2.05 27.85 5.39
C THR A 484 2.38 28.99 4.42
N MET A 485 3.34 28.79 3.51
CA MET A 485 3.97 29.83 2.66
C MET A 485 4.71 30.93 3.44
N GLU A 486 4.82 30.78 4.75
CA GLU A 486 5.58 31.73 5.59
C GLU A 486 7.05 31.72 5.21
N GLN A 487 7.65 32.91 5.33
CA GLN A 487 9.07 33.14 5.04
C GLN A 487 9.73 33.72 6.27
N THR A 488 10.81 33.09 6.70
CA THR A 488 11.60 33.52 7.87
C THR A 488 13.05 33.66 7.50
N ARG A 489 13.75 34.62 8.13
CA ARG A 489 15.20 34.81 7.98
C ARG A 489 15.93 33.86 8.92
N VAL A 490 16.86 33.03 8.38
CA VAL A 490 17.57 31.98 9.13
C VAL A 490 19.08 32.08 8.84
N ALA A 491 19.90 31.99 9.86
CA ALA A 491 21.36 31.95 9.68
C ALA A 491 21.78 30.66 8.94
N ILE A 492 22.72 30.77 8.01
CA ILE A 492 23.23 29.63 7.24
C ILE A 492 23.78 28.54 8.18
N ALA A 493 24.44 28.94 9.28
CA ALA A 493 24.99 28.02 10.27
C ALA A 493 23.93 27.13 10.95
N ASP A 494 22.68 27.58 11.04
CA ASP A 494 21.59 26.88 11.73
C ASP A 494 20.75 26.02 10.78
N LEU A 495 20.90 26.17 9.44
CA LEU A 495 20.08 25.53 8.43
C LEU A 495 20.09 24.01 8.58
N ARG A 496 21.26 23.41 8.76
CA ARG A 496 21.39 21.96 8.86
C ARG A 496 20.54 21.41 9.99
N SER A 497 20.75 21.87 11.21
CA SER A 497 20.05 21.35 12.39
C SER A 497 18.55 21.60 12.30
N LEU A 498 18.14 22.79 11.83
CA LEU A 498 16.74 23.16 11.69
C LEU A 498 15.99 22.27 10.67
N ILE A 499 16.61 22.04 9.51
CA ILE A 499 15.98 21.22 8.45
C ILE A 499 16.00 19.75 8.84
N GLU A 500 17.13 19.24 9.34
CA GLU A 500 17.29 17.83 9.74
C GLU A 500 16.26 17.41 10.79
N GLU A 501 16.00 18.25 11.80
CA GLU A 501 14.95 18.00 12.80
C GLU A 501 13.56 17.82 12.16
N LYS A 502 13.23 18.64 11.15
CA LYS A 502 11.92 18.67 10.51
C LYS A 502 11.72 17.56 9.47
N VAL A 503 12.78 17.13 8.78
CA VAL A 503 12.70 16.17 7.65
C VAL A 503 13.18 14.76 8.00
N SER A 504 13.65 14.55 9.23
CA SER A 504 14.13 13.25 9.68
C SER A 504 12.98 12.24 9.85
N ILE A 505 13.21 11.00 9.43
CA ILE A 505 12.31 9.88 9.75
C ILE A 505 12.17 9.69 11.27
N THR A 506 13.20 10.04 12.03
CA THR A 506 13.16 10.02 13.50
C THR A 506 11.98 10.82 14.07
N SER A 507 11.58 11.90 13.39
CA SER A 507 10.42 12.71 13.81
C SER A 507 9.10 11.91 13.73
N LEU A 508 8.98 10.99 12.77
CA LEU A 508 7.84 10.08 12.65
C LEU A 508 7.94 8.94 13.67
N LEU A 509 9.13 8.36 13.83
CA LEU A 509 9.36 7.24 14.77
C LEU A 509 9.04 7.62 16.21
N LYS A 510 9.38 8.84 16.63
CA LYS A 510 9.04 9.35 17.98
C LYS A 510 7.53 9.49 18.24
N LYS A 511 6.71 9.55 17.20
CA LYS A 511 5.24 9.61 17.35
C LYS A 511 4.59 8.24 17.54
N ILE A 512 5.31 7.16 17.23
CA ILE A 512 4.81 5.79 17.35
C ILE A 512 4.99 5.26 18.78
N GLN A 513 5.97 5.78 19.50
CA GLN A 513 6.24 5.45 20.90
C GLN A 513 5.30 6.23 21.83
#